data_a3dc74f8441039a453aff9845177cf30
#
_entry.id   a3dc74f8441039a453aff9845177cf30
#
_cell.length_a   1.000
_cell.length_b   1.000
_cell.length_c   1.000
_cell.angle_alpha   90.00
_cell.angle_beta   90.00
_cell.angle_gamma   90.00
#
_symmetry.space_group_name_H-M   'P 1'
#
loop_
_entity.id
_entity.type
_entity.pdbx_description
1 polymer ?
#
loop_
_entity_poly.entity_id
_entity_poly.type
_entity_poly.pdbx_seq_one_letter_code
_entity_poly.pdbx_strand_id
1 'polypeptide(L)'
;MSDQKRIIIIGAGPTGLGAGYRLRELGYQNFLILEARDKVGGLASSEKSSNGFTYDIGGHVLFSHYEYFDRLFDKLMKDEYQELLRESWVWMCDRFLPYPFQNNIKYLPREIVLECLLGLIEAQKEEFNLARFANFEEFILGVFGRGIAKHFMMPYNFKVWAHPPCMMNKEWVGERVAVVDIKRVLGNVILDRDDAGWGPNATFKYPRHGGTGGLFERVQPYVQDNLRLNARTVEIDLETREVVLEDGTREKYDHLLSTMPMDLLVKSMNGQTPEVVREQADALRHSGSYIVGVGIKKPVPSRKCWMYFPEKNCPFYRLTYLSNYSPEVVPDASTHYSLLAEISRSDFKPVDGATVIDDTIQGMLNTKMLDETDLDYVVDAHVIEREYTYPVPSLERDHALATIHPWLESQEIYSRGRFGAWRYEVGNMDHSVAQGVEWVNRIVRGERRDELTYLAKRGC
;
A
#
# COMPACT_ATOMS: atom_id res chain seq x y z
N MET A 1 -31.22 -28.69 3.72
CA MET A 1 -30.12 -27.75 3.42
C MET A 1 -30.43 -26.50 4.19
N SER A 2 -29.58 -26.02 5.10
CA SER A 2 -29.80 -24.79 5.84
C SER A 2 -29.99 -23.65 4.83
N ASP A 3 -30.95 -22.79 5.11
CA ASP A 3 -31.28 -21.59 4.33
C ASP A 3 -30.14 -20.57 4.47
N GLN A 4 -28.98 -20.89 3.88
CA GLN A 4 -27.80 -20.00 3.93
C GLN A 4 -28.08 -18.76 3.08
N LYS A 5 -27.94 -17.59 3.64
CA LYS A 5 -28.06 -16.31 2.95
C LYS A 5 -27.05 -16.24 1.79
N ARG A 6 -27.43 -15.63 0.68
CA ARG A 6 -26.55 -15.45 -0.48
C ARG A 6 -25.54 -14.33 -0.20
N ILE A 7 -24.25 -14.65 -0.27
CA ILE A 7 -23.16 -13.68 -0.12
C ILE A 7 -22.51 -13.42 -1.47
N ILE A 8 -22.43 -12.16 -1.87
CA ILE A 8 -21.60 -11.73 -3.02
C ILE A 8 -20.41 -10.95 -2.49
N ILE A 9 -19.24 -11.23 -3.04
CA ILE A 9 -17.96 -10.54 -2.76
C ILE A 9 -17.47 -9.91 -4.05
N ILE A 10 -17.33 -8.59 -4.09
CA ILE A 10 -16.76 -7.87 -5.23
C ILE A 10 -15.27 -7.63 -4.96
N GLY A 11 -14.45 -8.20 -5.85
CA GLY A 11 -12.99 -8.15 -5.86
C GLY A 11 -12.33 -9.36 -5.21
N ALA A 12 -11.32 -9.91 -5.91
CA ALA A 12 -10.47 -11.01 -5.45
C ALA A 12 -9.07 -10.53 -5.05
N GLY A 13 -8.97 -9.35 -4.45
CA GLY A 13 -7.78 -8.89 -3.72
C GLY A 13 -7.65 -9.56 -2.35
N PRO A 14 -6.66 -9.18 -1.52
CA PRO A 14 -6.42 -9.80 -0.21
C PRO A 14 -7.66 -9.90 0.68
N THR A 15 -8.52 -8.88 0.69
CA THR A 15 -9.75 -8.85 1.50
C THR A 15 -10.79 -9.83 0.99
N GLY A 16 -11.08 -9.82 -0.31
CA GLY A 16 -12.08 -10.72 -0.89
C GLY A 16 -11.66 -12.18 -0.83
N LEU A 17 -10.37 -12.46 -1.08
CA LEU A 17 -9.80 -13.80 -0.94
C LEU A 17 -9.79 -14.26 0.52
N GLY A 18 -9.43 -13.38 1.46
CA GLY A 18 -9.50 -13.68 2.90
C GLY A 18 -10.92 -14.03 3.35
N ALA A 19 -11.92 -13.27 2.89
CA ALA A 19 -13.33 -13.54 3.16
C ALA A 19 -13.78 -14.87 2.55
N GLY A 20 -13.49 -15.10 1.26
CA GLY A 20 -13.86 -16.35 0.57
C GLY A 20 -13.21 -17.58 1.20
N TYR A 21 -11.92 -17.50 1.53
CA TYR A 21 -11.19 -18.56 2.22
C TYR A 21 -11.82 -18.87 3.59
N ARG A 22 -12.17 -17.82 4.36
CA ARG A 22 -12.81 -17.99 5.66
C ARG A 22 -14.20 -18.61 5.54
N LEU A 23 -15.00 -18.23 4.54
CA LEU A 23 -16.29 -18.88 4.27
C LEU A 23 -16.13 -20.38 4.01
N ARG A 24 -15.14 -20.77 3.21
CA ARG A 24 -14.82 -22.19 2.96
C ARG A 24 -14.38 -22.92 4.22
N GLU A 25 -13.55 -22.31 5.08
CA GLU A 25 -13.17 -22.90 6.38
C GLU A 25 -14.38 -23.17 7.27
N LEU A 26 -15.40 -22.31 7.22
CA LEU A 26 -16.65 -22.46 7.97
C LEU A 26 -17.67 -23.39 7.31
N GLY A 27 -17.34 -23.98 6.15
CA GLY A 27 -18.25 -24.84 5.39
C GLY A 27 -19.40 -24.09 4.72
N TYR A 28 -19.29 -22.76 4.57
CA TYR A 28 -20.31 -21.95 3.90
C TYR A 28 -20.20 -22.11 2.38
N GLN A 29 -21.30 -22.41 1.70
CA GLN A 29 -21.30 -22.73 0.28
C GLN A 29 -21.97 -21.66 -0.59
N ASN A 30 -22.95 -20.92 -0.04
CA ASN A 30 -23.78 -20.00 -0.83
C ASN A 30 -23.13 -18.61 -0.95
N PHE A 31 -21.92 -18.56 -1.55
CA PHE A 31 -21.25 -17.31 -1.88
C PHE A 31 -20.65 -17.31 -3.29
N LEU A 32 -20.34 -16.11 -3.80
CA LEU A 32 -19.66 -15.92 -5.08
C LEU A 32 -18.72 -14.72 -4.98
N ILE A 33 -17.48 -14.89 -5.45
CA ILE A 33 -16.48 -13.84 -5.61
C ILE A 33 -16.46 -13.41 -7.07
N LEU A 34 -16.62 -12.11 -7.32
CA LEU A 34 -16.61 -11.48 -8.64
C LEU A 34 -15.34 -10.63 -8.77
N GLU A 35 -14.45 -10.99 -9.70
CA GLU A 35 -13.22 -10.25 -9.97
C GLU A 35 -13.26 -9.70 -11.39
N ALA A 36 -13.00 -8.40 -11.53
CA ALA A 36 -13.03 -7.70 -12.81
C ALA A 36 -11.88 -8.11 -13.76
N ARG A 37 -10.76 -8.59 -13.20
CA ARG A 37 -9.56 -8.99 -13.94
C ARG A 37 -9.58 -10.50 -14.23
N ASP A 38 -8.63 -10.91 -15.06
CA ASP A 38 -8.37 -12.31 -15.40
C ASP A 38 -7.55 -13.07 -14.33
N LYS A 39 -7.12 -12.36 -13.25
CA LYS A 39 -6.32 -12.92 -12.15
C LYS A 39 -6.68 -12.33 -10.80
N VAL A 40 -6.37 -13.10 -9.77
CA VAL A 40 -6.56 -12.71 -8.36
C VAL A 40 -5.41 -11.86 -7.82
N GLY A 41 -5.53 -11.36 -6.59
CA GLY A 41 -4.49 -10.65 -5.85
C GLY A 41 -4.67 -9.13 -5.81
N GLY A 42 -5.46 -8.53 -6.71
CA GLY A 42 -5.70 -7.08 -6.72
C GLY A 42 -4.39 -6.28 -6.81
N LEU A 43 -4.16 -5.32 -5.90
CA LEU A 43 -2.90 -4.56 -5.81
C LEU A 43 -1.72 -5.40 -5.28
N ALA A 44 -1.96 -6.53 -4.63
CA ALA A 44 -0.94 -7.46 -4.19
C ALA A 44 -0.63 -8.54 -5.23
N SER A 45 -0.99 -8.34 -6.49
CA SER A 45 -0.60 -9.21 -7.61
C SER A 45 0.74 -8.78 -8.21
N SER A 46 1.31 -9.66 -9.04
CA SER A 46 2.55 -9.41 -9.77
C SER A 46 2.32 -9.64 -11.27
N GLU A 47 3.16 -9.02 -12.11
CA GLU A 47 3.10 -9.18 -13.56
C GLU A 47 4.43 -9.73 -14.08
N LYS A 48 4.36 -10.64 -15.06
CA LYS A 48 5.54 -11.19 -15.69
C LYS A 48 5.73 -10.55 -17.06
N SER A 49 6.91 -9.96 -17.29
CA SER A 49 7.26 -9.41 -18.58
C SER A 49 7.55 -10.49 -19.62
N SER A 50 7.54 -10.12 -20.90
CA SER A 50 7.89 -11.02 -22.01
C SER A 50 9.34 -11.53 -21.91
N ASN A 51 10.22 -10.80 -21.25
CA ASN A 51 11.63 -11.15 -21.06
C ASN A 51 11.89 -11.97 -19.78
N GLY A 52 10.79 -12.42 -19.11
CA GLY A 52 10.87 -13.35 -18.00
C GLY A 52 11.07 -12.73 -16.62
N PHE A 53 11.10 -11.40 -16.51
CA PHE A 53 11.11 -10.71 -15.22
C PHE A 53 9.72 -10.70 -14.58
N THR A 54 9.67 -10.78 -13.26
CA THR A 54 8.44 -10.63 -12.49
C THR A 54 8.50 -9.31 -11.70
N TYR A 55 7.46 -8.49 -11.83
CA TYR A 55 7.34 -7.20 -11.16
C TYR A 55 6.07 -7.14 -10.32
N ASP A 56 6.23 -6.72 -9.07
CA ASP A 56 5.10 -6.46 -8.17
C ASP A 56 4.42 -5.12 -8.50
N ILE A 57 3.18 -4.97 -8.11
CA ILE A 57 2.48 -3.67 -8.19
C ILE A 57 2.92 -2.80 -7.00
N GLY A 58 4.17 -2.34 -7.04
CA GLY A 58 4.87 -1.65 -5.95
C GLY A 58 5.65 -2.58 -5.04
N GLY A 59 6.60 -2.04 -4.29
CA GLY A 59 7.46 -2.82 -3.39
C GLY A 59 6.70 -3.31 -2.17
N HIS A 60 6.20 -4.52 -2.21
CA HIS A 60 5.50 -5.16 -1.12
C HIS A 60 6.44 -6.03 -0.28
N VAL A 61 6.25 -5.96 1.03
CA VAL A 61 6.92 -6.83 2.00
C VAL A 61 5.88 -7.38 2.98
N LEU A 62 6.05 -8.61 3.41
CA LEU A 62 5.11 -9.28 4.31
C LEU A 62 5.58 -9.12 5.75
N PHE A 63 4.89 -8.25 6.46
CA PHE A 63 4.85 -8.20 7.92
C PHE A 63 3.45 -8.60 8.37
N SER A 64 3.30 -9.13 9.56
CA SER A 64 1.99 -9.50 10.08
C SER A 64 1.78 -9.03 11.50
N HIS A 65 0.56 -8.61 11.77
CA HIS A 65 0.04 -8.25 13.10
C HIS A 65 -1.07 -9.23 13.53
N TYR A 66 -1.34 -10.28 12.72
CA TYR A 66 -2.49 -11.17 12.88
C TYR A 66 -2.07 -12.64 12.83
N GLU A 67 -2.26 -13.34 13.91
CA GLU A 67 -2.02 -14.79 14.00
C GLU A 67 -2.78 -15.60 12.93
N TYR A 68 -3.97 -15.14 12.53
CA TYR A 68 -4.72 -15.78 11.45
C TYR A 68 -3.98 -15.69 10.11
N PHE A 69 -3.42 -14.50 9.80
CA PHE A 69 -2.65 -14.30 8.58
C PHE A 69 -1.37 -15.14 8.59
N ASP A 70 -0.69 -15.22 9.72
CA ASP A 70 0.52 -16.05 9.86
C ASP A 70 0.24 -17.53 9.59
N ARG A 71 -0.81 -18.07 10.22
CA ARG A 71 -1.23 -19.46 9.96
C ARG A 71 -1.63 -19.70 8.50
N LEU A 72 -2.32 -18.75 7.88
CA LEU A 72 -2.68 -18.81 6.46
C LEU A 72 -1.43 -18.82 5.58
N PHE A 73 -0.51 -17.89 5.84
CA PHE A 73 0.76 -17.79 5.13
C PHE A 73 1.56 -19.10 5.23
N ASP A 74 1.78 -19.60 6.44
CA ASP A 74 2.57 -20.82 6.69
C ASP A 74 1.94 -22.04 6.00
N LYS A 75 0.60 -22.14 6.03
CA LYS A 75 -0.13 -23.22 5.35
C LYS A 75 0.02 -23.16 3.84
N LEU A 76 -0.03 -21.97 3.24
CA LEU A 76 0.00 -21.78 1.78
C LEU A 76 1.42 -21.82 1.23
N MET A 77 2.36 -21.21 1.92
CA MET A 77 3.72 -21.04 1.44
C MET A 77 4.64 -22.18 1.83
N LYS A 78 4.38 -22.84 2.98
CA LYS A 78 5.28 -23.85 3.54
C LYS A 78 6.72 -23.30 3.60
N ASP A 79 7.68 -23.91 2.87
CA ASP A 79 9.06 -23.48 2.79
C ASP A 79 9.38 -22.68 1.50
N GLU A 80 8.35 -22.32 0.72
CA GLU A 80 8.54 -21.62 -0.55
C GLU A 80 8.52 -20.10 -0.41
N TYR A 81 9.27 -19.56 0.56
CA TYR A 81 9.49 -18.14 0.76
C TYR A 81 10.92 -17.84 1.17
N GLN A 82 11.29 -16.58 1.07
CA GLN A 82 12.55 -16.04 1.61
C GLN A 82 12.24 -15.27 2.89
N GLU A 83 13.09 -15.41 3.90
CA GLU A 83 13.13 -14.50 5.04
C GLU A 83 14.36 -13.62 4.89
N LEU A 84 14.14 -12.31 4.86
CA LEU A 84 15.13 -11.32 4.46
C LEU A 84 15.34 -10.30 5.56
N LEU A 85 16.59 -9.91 5.78
CA LEU A 85 16.93 -8.75 6.59
C LEU A 85 16.53 -7.47 5.85
N ARG A 86 15.98 -6.55 6.58
CA ARG A 86 15.59 -5.25 6.05
C ARG A 86 16.81 -4.36 5.83
N GLU A 87 17.08 -4.04 4.57
CA GLU A 87 18.13 -3.12 4.13
C GLU A 87 17.48 -1.91 3.44
N SER A 88 16.99 -0.94 4.24
CA SER A 88 16.32 0.26 3.72
C SER A 88 17.13 1.52 3.95
N TRP A 89 17.18 2.37 2.92
CA TRP A 89 18.08 3.52 2.83
C TRP A 89 17.36 4.76 2.30
N VAL A 90 17.92 5.92 2.53
CA VAL A 90 17.53 7.17 1.88
C VAL A 90 18.68 7.61 0.99
N TRP A 91 18.40 7.99 -0.25
CA TRP A 91 19.35 8.62 -1.15
C TRP A 91 19.10 10.11 -1.24
N MET A 92 20.05 10.91 -0.82
CA MET A 92 20.03 12.36 -1.00
C MET A 92 21.42 12.97 -0.85
N CYS A 93 21.64 14.14 -1.42
CA CYS A 93 22.94 14.80 -1.43
C CYS A 93 24.05 13.88 -1.94
N ASP A 94 23.78 13.11 -2.98
CA ASP A 94 24.69 12.15 -3.63
C ASP A 94 25.24 11.05 -2.70
N ARG A 95 24.49 10.66 -1.67
CA ARG A 95 24.91 9.62 -0.71
C ARG A 95 23.74 8.83 -0.14
N PHE A 96 24.06 7.66 0.38
CA PHE A 96 23.11 6.85 1.13
C PHE A 96 23.16 7.17 2.62
N LEU A 97 21.98 7.27 3.23
CA LEU A 97 21.76 7.34 4.67
C LEU A 97 20.95 6.12 5.10
N PRO A 98 21.31 5.44 6.19
CA PRO A 98 20.41 4.43 6.76
C PRO A 98 19.04 5.03 7.09
N TYR A 99 17.97 4.28 6.84
CA TYR A 99 16.65 4.70 7.31
C TYR A 99 16.46 4.22 8.77
N PRO A 100 15.78 4.96 9.66
CA PRO A 100 15.03 6.20 9.39
C PRO A 100 15.94 7.43 9.26
N PHE A 101 15.62 8.28 8.30
CA PHE A 101 16.35 9.50 7.98
C PHE A 101 16.67 10.35 9.22
N GLN A 102 15.66 10.60 10.04
CA GLN A 102 15.72 11.54 11.16
C GLN A 102 16.73 11.12 12.24
N ASN A 103 17.04 9.83 12.35
CA ASN A 103 18.02 9.33 13.31
C ASN A 103 19.45 9.35 12.75
N ASN A 104 19.60 9.43 11.41
CA ASN A 104 20.87 9.24 10.70
C ASN A 104 21.29 10.49 9.91
N ILE A 105 20.89 11.67 10.32
CA ILE A 105 21.23 12.95 9.66
C ILE A 105 22.72 13.26 9.63
N LYS A 106 23.55 12.59 10.44
CA LYS A 106 25.02 12.77 10.49
C LYS A 106 25.72 12.61 9.14
N TYR A 107 25.12 11.86 8.22
CA TYR A 107 25.64 11.63 6.87
C TYR A 107 25.45 12.82 5.93
N LEU A 108 24.64 13.79 6.30
CA LEU A 108 24.36 14.98 5.50
C LEU A 108 25.48 16.02 5.56
N PRO A 109 25.53 16.99 4.62
CA PRO A 109 26.35 18.19 4.76
C PRO A 109 26.10 18.87 6.10
N ARG A 110 27.16 19.39 6.72
CA ARG A 110 27.12 19.93 8.08
C ARG A 110 26.10 21.05 8.29
N GLU A 111 25.89 21.87 7.27
CA GLU A 111 24.92 22.95 7.26
C GLU A 111 23.49 22.38 7.37
N ILE A 112 23.19 21.31 6.65
CA ILE A 112 21.89 20.63 6.72
C ILE A 112 21.71 19.93 8.07
N VAL A 113 22.77 19.29 8.61
CA VAL A 113 22.73 18.71 9.95
C VAL A 113 22.38 19.77 10.98
N LEU A 114 23.02 20.95 10.92
CA LEU A 114 22.76 22.06 11.82
C LEU A 114 21.31 22.57 11.69
N GLU A 115 20.80 22.77 10.47
CA GLU A 115 19.39 23.16 10.25
C GLU A 115 18.42 22.14 10.86
N CYS A 116 18.69 20.85 10.68
CA CYS A 116 17.85 19.78 11.24
C CYS A 116 17.87 19.77 12.76
N LEU A 117 19.05 19.90 13.38
CA LEU A 117 19.19 19.91 14.84
C LEU A 117 18.52 21.13 15.47
N LEU A 118 18.76 22.34 14.92
CA LEU A 118 18.13 23.56 15.43
C LEU A 118 16.61 23.50 15.32
N GLY A 119 16.10 23.05 14.17
CA GLY A 119 14.66 22.90 13.98
C GLY A 119 14.05 21.88 14.95
N LEU A 120 14.73 20.76 15.20
CA LEU A 120 14.27 19.72 16.14
C LEU A 120 14.28 20.22 17.60
N ILE A 121 15.33 20.96 18.00
CA ILE A 121 15.40 21.58 19.32
C ILE A 121 14.24 22.55 19.53
N GLU A 122 13.91 23.36 18.52
CA GLU A 122 12.78 24.29 18.58
C GLU A 122 11.45 23.57 18.69
N ALA A 123 11.23 22.53 17.90
CA ALA A 123 9.99 21.76 17.89
C ALA A 123 9.73 21.04 19.24
N GLN A 124 10.78 20.59 19.94
CA GLN A 124 10.66 19.87 21.21
C GLN A 124 10.67 20.75 22.45
N LYS A 125 10.64 22.10 22.32
CA LYS A 125 10.42 22.99 23.45
C LYS A 125 9.02 22.89 24.06
N GLU A 126 8.05 22.45 23.25
CA GLU A 126 6.67 22.30 23.65
C GLU A 126 6.33 20.81 23.83
N GLU A 127 5.47 20.54 24.82
CA GLU A 127 4.99 19.17 25.05
C GLU A 127 4.21 18.65 23.84
N PHE A 128 4.44 17.40 23.46
CA PHE A 128 3.76 16.78 22.34
C PHE A 128 2.26 16.64 22.62
N ASN A 129 1.45 17.25 21.76
CA ASN A 129 -0.01 17.10 21.76
C ASN A 129 -0.51 17.02 20.31
N LEU A 130 -0.95 15.84 19.88
CA LEU A 130 -1.43 15.61 18.52
C LEU A 130 -2.62 16.52 18.16
N ALA A 131 -3.49 16.84 19.12
CA ALA A 131 -4.69 17.63 18.87
C ALA A 131 -4.42 19.08 18.45
N ARG A 132 -3.21 19.62 18.73
CA ARG A 132 -2.85 21.00 18.37
C ARG A 132 -2.58 21.23 16.89
N PHE A 133 -2.37 20.16 16.12
CA PHE A 133 -2.08 20.26 14.68
C PHE A 133 -3.36 20.15 13.87
N ALA A 134 -3.59 21.06 12.94
CA ALA A 134 -4.77 21.03 12.07
C ALA A 134 -4.62 20.02 10.91
N ASN A 135 -3.40 19.76 10.45
CA ASN A 135 -3.11 18.93 9.30
C ASN A 135 -1.74 18.25 9.42
N PHE A 136 -1.39 17.44 8.44
CA PHE A 136 -0.13 16.68 8.42
C PHE A 136 1.11 17.59 8.24
N GLU A 137 1.01 18.71 7.54
CA GLU A 137 2.11 19.68 7.43
C GLU A 137 2.45 20.29 8.79
N GLU A 138 1.44 20.75 9.54
CA GLU A 138 1.65 21.28 10.89
C GLU A 138 2.22 20.21 11.84
N PHE A 139 1.75 18.98 11.72
CA PHE A 139 2.32 17.84 12.45
C PHE A 139 3.81 17.66 12.10
N ILE A 140 4.19 17.65 10.84
CA ILE A 140 5.59 17.52 10.41
C ILE A 140 6.43 18.65 11.00
N LEU A 141 5.99 19.90 10.86
CA LEU A 141 6.72 21.06 11.38
C LEU A 141 6.84 21.05 12.91
N GLY A 142 5.78 20.67 13.60
CA GLY A 142 5.74 20.68 15.06
C GLY A 142 6.46 19.50 15.72
N VAL A 143 6.64 18.39 15.02
CA VAL A 143 7.30 17.18 15.56
C VAL A 143 8.76 17.09 15.14
N PHE A 144 9.06 17.37 13.86
CA PHE A 144 10.38 17.18 13.29
C PHE A 144 11.16 18.49 13.13
N GLY A 145 10.49 19.62 13.29
CA GLY A 145 11.08 20.93 13.08
C GLY A 145 11.36 21.26 11.61
N ARG A 146 11.69 22.55 11.37
CA ARG A 146 11.81 23.09 10.00
C ARG A 146 12.89 22.43 9.16
N GLY A 147 14.01 22.02 9.74
CA GLY A 147 15.13 21.43 9.00
C GLY A 147 14.77 20.06 8.41
N ILE A 148 14.32 19.11 9.24
CA ILE A 148 13.87 17.78 8.79
C ILE A 148 12.65 17.90 7.87
N ALA A 149 11.71 18.81 8.18
CA ALA A 149 10.58 19.11 7.33
C ALA A 149 11.02 19.50 5.92
N LYS A 150 11.88 20.51 5.78
CA LYS A 150 12.38 21.08 4.52
C LYS A 150 13.13 20.04 3.67
N HIS A 151 14.05 19.32 4.30
CA HIS A 151 14.99 18.47 3.55
C HIS A 151 14.45 17.07 3.25
N PHE A 152 13.54 16.54 4.08
CA PHE A 152 13.04 15.18 3.90
C PHE A 152 11.52 15.06 3.97
N MET A 153 10.88 15.43 5.09
CA MET A 153 9.50 15.03 5.34
C MET A 153 8.51 15.63 4.32
N MET A 154 8.62 16.91 4.00
CA MET A 154 7.73 17.58 3.05
C MET A 154 7.94 17.09 1.62
N PRO A 155 9.16 17.13 1.03
CA PRO A 155 9.37 16.70 -0.35
C PRO A 155 9.11 15.20 -0.53
N TYR A 156 9.51 14.36 0.44
CA TYR A 156 9.29 12.93 0.36
C TYR A 156 7.80 12.56 0.43
N ASN A 157 7.06 13.11 1.41
CA ASN A 157 5.64 12.81 1.54
C ASN A 157 4.83 13.33 0.35
N PHE A 158 5.18 14.50 -0.21
CA PHE A 158 4.56 14.95 -1.47
C PHE A 158 4.82 13.98 -2.63
N LYS A 159 6.05 13.44 -2.75
CA LYS A 159 6.35 12.43 -3.79
C LYS A 159 5.59 11.13 -3.59
N VAL A 160 5.35 10.69 -2.34
CA VAL A 160 4.60 9.45 -2.03
C VAL A 160 3.11 9.63 -2.30
N TRP A 161 2.52 10.67 -1.72
CA TRP A 161 1.07 10.85 -1.73
C TRP A 161 0.55 11.54 -3.00
N ALA A 162 1.43 12.23 -3.73
CA ALA A 162 1.08 13.15 -4.80
C ALA A 162 0.04 14.21 -4.36
N HIS A 163 -0.02 14.51 -3.06
CA HIS A 163 -0.89 15.52 -2.45
C HIS A 163 -0.10 16.37 -1.47
N PRO A 164 -0.40 17.67 -1.38
CA PRO A 164 0.22 18.55 -0.40
C PRO A 164 -0.08 18.09 1.04
N PRO A 165 0.91 17.99 1.93
CA PRO A 165 0.67 17.60 3.33
C PRO A 165 -0.32 18.49 4.10
N CYS A 166 -0.45 19.78 3.74
CA CYS A 166 -1.45 20.68 4.33
C CYS A 166 -2.92 20.27 4.01
N MET A 167 -3.15 19.47 2.97
CA MET A 167 -4.46 18.93 2.60
C MET A 167 -4.73 17.54 3.19
N MET A 168 -3.81 17.03 3.99
CA MET A 168 -3.91 15.70 4.60
C MET A 168 -4.16 15.82 6.11
N ASN A 169 -4.98 14.93 6.65
CA ASN A 169 -5.11 14.81 8.10
C ASN A 169 -3.89 14.12 8.71
N LYS A 170 -3.78 14.12 10.03
CA LYS A 170 -2.64 13.58 10.79
C LYS A 170 -2.96 12.26 11.52
N GLU A 171 -4.21 11.85 11.54
CA GLU A 171 -4.69 10.72 12.33
C GLU A 171 -4.17 9.37 11.81
N TRP A 172 -3.81 9.29 10.54
CA TRP A 172 -3.24 8.09 9.91
C TRP A 172 -1.79 7.79 10.34
N VAL A 173 -1.10 8.77 10.93
CA VAL A 173 0.35 8.70 11.21
C VAL A 173 0.68 7.56 12.16
N GLY A 174 0.00 7.47 13.33
CA GLY A 174 0.14 6.38 14.30
C GLY A 174 1.58 5.87 14.46
N GLU A 175 1.77 4.57 14.37
CA GLU A 175 3.08 3.90 14.44
C GLU A 175 3.89 3.97 13.13
N ARG A 176 3.32 4.55 12.06
CA ARG A 176 3.93 4.55 10.71
C ARG A 176 5.02 5.60 10.55
N VAL A 177 5.02 6.61 11.40
CA VAL A 177 6.04 7.67 11.39
C VAL A 177 6.76 7.67 12.72
N ALA A 178 8.04 7.26 12.72
CA ALA A 178 8.85 7.20 13.93
C ALA A 178 9.04 8.60 14.51
N VAL A 179 8.60 8.81 15.74
CA VAL A 179 8.83 10.03 16.51
C VAL A 179 10.31 10.10 16.91
N VAL A 180 10.86 11.30 16.88
CA VAL A 180 12.29 11.57 17.07
C VAL A 180 12.58 12.04 18.48
N ASP A 181 13.60 11.49 19.11
CA ASP A 181 14.20 12.00 20.35
C ASP A 181 15.47 12.80 20.04
N ILE A 182 15.46 14.09 20.36
CA ILE A 182 16.60 15.00 20.11
C ILE A 182 17.89 14.52 20.80
N LYS A 183 17.81 13.94 22.00
CA LYS A 183 19.00 13.44 22.71
C LYS A 183 19.62 12.28 21.96
N ARG A 184 18.79 11.39 21.41
CA ARG A 184 19.22 10.26 20.58
C ARG A 184 19.88 10.74 19.29
N VAL A 185 19.27 11.70 18.59
CA VAL A 185 19.81 12.27 17.35
C VAL A 185 21.13 13.00 17.59
N LEU A 186 21.21 13.85 18.64
CA LEU A 186 22.45 14.52 19.04
C LEU A 186 23.56 13.52 19.37
N GLY A 187 23.23 12.46 20.13
CA GLY A 187 24.17 11.39 20.45
C GLY A 187 24.70 10.70 19.18
N ASN A 188 23.85 10.43 18.20
CA ASN A 188 24.22 9.81 16.93
C ASN A 188 25.15 10.72 16.10
N VAL A 189 24.87 12.03 16.06
CA VAL A 189 25.67 13.00 15.33
C VAL A 189 27.05 13.21 16.00
N ILE A 190 27.08 13.39 17.31
CA ILE A 190 28.34 13.72 18.05
C ILE A 190 29.24 12.51 18.19
N LEU A 191 28.65 11.32 18.42
CA LEU A 191 29.41 10.08 18.66
C LEU A 191 29.56 9.22 17.41
N ASP A 192 29.16 9.74 16.25
CA ASP A 192 29.22 9.07 14.94
C ASP A 192 28.57 7.66 14.94
N ARG A 193 27.37 7.53 15.54
CA ARG A 193 26.67 6.25 15.68
C ARG A 193 25.60 6.08 14.59
N ASP A 194 25.49 4.87 14.07
CA ASP A 194 24.38 4.47 13.23
C ASP A 194 23.18 4.04 14.07
N ASP A 195 21.99 4.39 13.59
CA ASP A 195 20.75 4.07 14.25
C ASP A 195 19.72 3.57 13.23
N ALA A 196 19.94 2.35 12.78
CA ALA A 196 19.10 1.63 11.83
C ALA A 196 18.27 0.52 12.50
N GLY A 197 18.01 0.63 13.80
CA GLY A 197 17.25 -0.36 14.56
C GLY A 197 15.77 -0.40 14.16
N TRP A 198 15.31 -1.53 13.65
CA TRP A 198 13.96 -1.71 13.10
C TRP A 198 12.99 -2.37 14.09
N GLY A 199 13.45 -2.71 15.31
CA GLY A 199 12.64 -3.47 16.27
C GLY A 199 12.10 -4.77 15.66
N PRO A 200 10.82 -5.10 15.88
CA PRO A 200 10.21 -6.33 15.36
C PRO A 200 10.12 -6.41 13.82
N ASN A 201 10.30 -5.30 13.11
CA ASN A 201 10.28 -5.23 11.65
C ASN A 201 11.67 -5.31 11.01
N ALA A 202 12.65 -5.94 11.68
CA ALA A 202 14.01 -6.12 11.18
C ALA A 202 14.09 -7.17 10.06
N THR A 203 13.15 -8.10 10.00
CA THR A 203 13.02 -9.09 8.93
C THR A 203 11.66 -8.99 8.26
N PHE A 204 11.57 -9.50 7.03
CA PHE A 204 10.30 -9.64 6.30
C PHE A 204 10.31 -10.91 5.46
N LYS A 205 9.12 -11.42 5.15
CA LYS A 205 8.95 -12.59 4.29
C LYS A 205 8.59 -12.15 2.87
N TYR A 206 9.03 -12.94 1.89
CA TYR A 206 8.68 -12.75 0.48
C TYR A 206 8.55 -14.10 -0.24
N PRO A 207 7.51 -14.34 -1.07
CA PRO A 207 7.35 -15.58 -1.83
C PRO A 207 8.55 -15.85 -2.74
N ARG A 208 8.98 -17.11 -2.82
CA ARG A 208 10.07 -17.51 -3.71
C ARG A 208 9.67 -17.36 -5.17
N HIS A 209 8.45 -17.74 -5.52
CA HIS A 209 7.92 -17.75 -6.89
C HIS A 209 6.71 -16.83 -7.03
N GLY A 210 6.56 -16.20 -8.21
CA GLY A 210 5.39 -15.41 -8.58
C GLY A 210 5.31 -14.02 -7.96
N GLY A 211 6.40 -13.54 -7.32
CA GLY A 211 6.38 -12.27 -6.62
C GLY A 211 5.41 -12.29 -5.43
N THR A 212 4.99 -11.11 -4.99
CA THR A 212 3.96 -10.97 -3.93
C THR A 212 2.65 -11.66 -4.32
N GLY A 213 2.29 -11.65 -5.62
CA GLY A 213 1.12 -12.32 -6.16
C GLY A 213 1.08 -13.82 -5.88
N GLY A 214 2.22 -14.47 -5.82
CA GLY A 214 2.34 -15.91 -5.56
C GLY A 214 1.68 -16.39 -4.27
N LEU A 215 1.56 -15.54 -3.25
CA LEU A 215 0.79 -15.86 -2.04
C LEU A 215 -0.72 -15.97 -2.34
N PHE A 216 -1.26 -14.97 -3.04
CA PHE A 216 -2.72 -14.89 -3.27
C PHE A 216 -3.20 -15.84 -4.38
N GLU A 217 -2.35 -16.15 -5.34
CA GLU A 217 -2.60 -17.21 -6.32
C GLU A 217 -2.79 -18.57 -5.65
N ARG A 218 -2.09 -18.82 -4.53
CA ARG A 218 -2.24 -20.07 -3.74
C ARG A 218 -3.54 -20.12 -2.91
N VAL A 219 -4.24 -19.01 -2.73
CA VAL A 219 -5.59 -19.00 -2.14
C VAL A 219 -6.63 -19.44 -3.17
N GLN A 220 -6.42 -19.12 -4.46
CA GLN A 220 -7.40 -19.36 -5.52
C GLN A 220 -7.96 -20.79 -5.56
N PRO A 221 -7.17 -21.87 -5.47
CA PRO A 221 -7.70 -23.24 -5.51
C PRO A 221 -8.72 -23.53 -4.41
N TYR A 222 -8.64 -22.89 -3.27
CA TYR A 222 -9.60 -23.08 -2.16
C TYR A 222 -10.96 -22.45 -2.41
N VAL A 223 -11.03 -21.45 -3.28
CA VAL A 223 -12.26 -20.70 -3.58
C VAL A 223 -12.69 -20.83 -5.04
N GLN A 224 -12.02 -21.67 -5.83
CA GLN A 224 -12.19 -21.81 -7.29
C GLN A 224 -13.64 -22.02 -7.72
N ASP A 225 -14.39 -22.86 -6.99
CA ASP A 225 -15.81 -23.16 -7.31
C ASP A 225 -16.74 -21.97 -7.07
N ASN A 226 -16.28 -20.97 -6.32
CA ASN A 226 -17.04 -19.78 -5.95
C ASN A 226 -16.37 -18.49 -6.48
N LEU A 227 -15.48 -18.58 -7.47
CA LEU A 227 -14.75 -17.46 -8.05
C LEU A 227 -15.08 -17.32 -9.53
N ARG A 228 -15.47 -16.12 -9.94
CA ARG A 228 -15.66 -15.74 -11.35
C ARG A 228 -14.71 -14.60 -11.67
N LEU A 229 -13.74 -14.87 -12.52
CA LEU A 229 -12.83 -13.88 -13.12
C LEU A 229 -13.49 -13.23 -14.34
N ASN A 230 -12.93 -12.10 -14.81
CA ASN A 230 -13.51 -11.32 -15.92
C ASN A 230 -14.98 -10.96 -15.68
N ALA A 231 -15.33 -10.70 -14.42
CA ALA A 231 -16.69 -10.42 -13.94
C ALA A 231 -16.76 -9.00 -13.34
N ARG A 232 -16.59 -7.99 -14.21
CA ARG A 232 -16.62 -6.58 -13.80
C ARG A 232 -18.03 -6.19 -13.38
N THR A 233 -18.18 -5.75 -12.14
CA THR A 233 -19.39 -5.12 -11.63
C THR A 233 -19.50 -3.70 -12.19
N VAL A 234 -20.63 -3.38 -12.79
CA VAL A 234 -20.93 -2.05 -13.36
C VAL A 234 -22.05 -1.33 -12.65
N GLU A 235 -22.96 -2.06 -12.00
CA GLU A 235 -24.08 -1.48 -11.28
C GLU A 235 -24.45 -2.32 -10.06
N ILE A 236 -24.95 -1.67 -9.01
CA ILE A 236 -25.56 -2.28 -7.84
C ILE A 236 -27.00 -1.75 -7.75
N ASP A 237 -27.96 -2.63 -8.00
CA ASP A 237 -29.37 -2.34 -7.91
C ASP A 237 -29.85 -2.54 -6.46
N LEU A 238 -30.12 -1.42 -5.79
CA LEU A 238 -30.52 -1.42 -4.38
C LEU A 238 -31.97 -1.92 -4.17
N GLU A 239 -32.84 -1.77 -5.17
CA GLU A 239 -34.25 -2.17 -5.09
C GLU A 239 -34.39 -3.69 -5.20
N THR A 240 -33.71 -4.29 -6.19
CA THR A 240 -33.75 -5.74 -6.43
C THR A 240 -32.70 -6.50 -5.63
N ARG A 241 -31.75 -5.81 -5.01
CA ARG A 241 -30.55 -6.37 -4.34
C ARG A 241 -29.75 -7.26 -5.30
N GLU A 242 -29.40 -6.70 -6.45
CA GLU A 242 -28.63 -7.39 -7.48
C GLU A 242 -27.35 -6.64 -7.81
N VAL A 243 -26.27 -7.39 -8.04
CA VAL A 243 -25.05 -6.91 -8.67
C VAL A 243 -25.17 -7.19 -10.16
N VAL A 244 -24.98 -6.15 -10.99
CA VAL A 244 -25.02 -6.25 -12.45
C VAL A 244 -23.59 -6.23 -12.98
N LEU A 245 -23.27 -7.21 -13.82
CA LEU A 245 -21.98 -7.33 -14.48
C LEU A 245 -21.98 -6.69 -15.87
N GLU A 246 -20.81 -6.39 -16.40
CA GLU A 246 -20.62 -5.78 -17.71
C GLU A 246 -21.22 -6.60 -18.85
N ASP A 247 -21.29 -7.93 -18.71
CA ASP A 247 -21.94 -8.85 -19.66
C ASP A 247 -23.46 -8.92 -19.53
N GLY A 248 -24.06 -8.12 -18.65
CA GLY A 248 -25.50 -8.09 -18.36
C GLY A 248 -25.97 -9.15 -17.36
N THR A 249 -25.11 -10.01 -16.86
CA THR A 249 -25.44 -10.98 -15.82
C THR A 249 -25.81 -10.25 -14.52
N ARG A 250 -26.85 -10.78 -13.82
CA ARG A 250 -27.34 -10.27 -12.54
C ARG A 250 -27.20 -11.33 -11.47
N GLU A 251 -26.61 -10.97 -10.33
CA GLU A 251 -26.40 -11.84 -9.17
C GLU A 251 -27.09 -11.25 -7.94
N LYS A 252 -28.06 -11.96 -7.37
CA LYS A 252 -28.75 -11.56 -6.14
C LYS A 252 -27.88 -11.71 -4.91
N TYR A 253 -28.03 -10.83 -3.93
CA TYR A 253 -27.35 -10.92 -2.64
C TYR A 253 -28.31 -10.66 -1.45
N ASP A 254 -28.03 -11.36 -0.35
CA ASP A 254 -28.53 -11.00 0.98
C ASP A 254 -27.51 -10.12 1.71
N HIS A 255 -26.21 -10.42 1.52
CA HIS A 255 -25.10 -9.62 2.01
C HIS A 255 -24.08 -9.39 0.88
N LEU A 256 -23.61 -8.16 0.76
CA LEU A 256 -22.62 -7.75 -0.24
C LEU A 256 -21.36 -7.25 0.47
N LEU A 257 -20.23 -7.91 0.22
CA LEU A 257 -18.89 -7.40 0.57
C LEU A 257 -18.26 -6.77 -0.66
N SER A 258 -17.99 -5.48 -0.63
CA SER A 258 -17.26 -4.81 -1.70
C SER A 258 -15.82 -4.49 -1.27
N THR A 259 -14.86 -4.79 -2.13
CA THR A 259 -13.46 -4.38 -1.97
C THR A 259 -13.02 -3.38 -3.03
N MET A 260 -13.93 -2.97 -3.90
CA MET A 260 -13.69 -1.92 -4.87
C MET A 260 -13.53 -0.55 -4.20
N PRO A 261 -12.95 0.45 -4.87
CA PRO A 261 -12.90 1.81 -4.35
C PRO A 261 -14.28 2.32 -3.94
N MET A 262 -14.38 2.90 -2.74
CA MET A 262 -15.66 3.30 -2.14
C MET A 262 -16.37 4.37 -2.95
N ASP A 263 -15.65 5.31 -3.56
CA ASP A 263 -16.20 6.32 -4.45
C ASP A 263 -16.84 5.68 -5.69
N LEU A 264 -16.18 4.70 -6.30
CA LEU A 264 -16.74 3.93 -7.41
C LEU A 264 -17.90 3.04 -6.99
N LEU A 265 -17.83 2.45 -5.79
CA LEU A 265 -18.93 1.68 -5.22
C LEU A 265 -20.18 2.53 -5.13
N VAL A 266 -20.11 3.72 -4.53
CA VAL A 266 -21.25 4.62 -4.41
C VAL A 266 -21.75 5.10 -5.77
N LYS A 267 -20.85 5.40 -6.70
CA LYS A 267 -21.19 5.80 -8.09
C LYS A 267 -21.89 4.70 -8.89
N SER A 268 -21.59 3.43 -8.59
CA SER A 268 -22.24 2.30 -9.27
C SER A 268 -23.64 1.98 -8.75
N MET A 269 -24.08 2.59 -7.63
CA MET A 269 -25.38 2.34 -7.06
C MET A 269 -26.47 3.13 -7.81
N ASN A 270 -27.49 2.42 -8.22
CA ASN A 270 -28.70 3.04 -8.76
C ASN A 270 -29.73 3.31 -7.67
N GLY A 271 -30.78 4.11 -8.00
CA GLY A 271 -31.95 4.32 -7.16
C GLY A 271 -31.71 5.27 -5.99
N GLN A 272 -32.06 4.85 -4.79
CA GLN A 272 -32.27 5.73 -3.64
C GLN A 272 -31.00 6.06 -2.82
N THR A 273 -29.83 6.18 -3.46
CA THR A 273 -28.65 6.65 -2.76
C THR A 273 -28.82 8.11 -2.33
N PRO A 274 -28.76 8.45 -1.03
CA PRO A 274 -28.92 9.81 -0.55
C PRO A 274 -27.86 10.74 -1.15
N GLU A 275 -28.25 11.98 -1.47
CA GLU A 275 -27.35 12.99 -2.03
C GLU A 275 -26.11 13.20 -1.15
N VAL A 276 -26.30 13.31 0.17
CA VAL A 276 -25.20 13.47 1.12
C VAL A 276 -24.16 12.32 1.03
N VAL A 277 -24.58 11.09 0.74
CA VAL A 277 -23.67 9.95 0.58
C VAL A 277 -22.86 10.09 -0.72
N ARG A 278 -23.48 10.56 -1.80
CA ARG A 278 -22.81 10.83 -3.08
C ARG A 278 -21.78 11.95 -2.94
N GLU A 279 -22.16 13.07 -2.33
CA GLU A 279 -21.28 14.20 -2.05
C GLU A 279 -20.05 13.78 -1.22
N GLN A 280 -20.27 12.95 -0.19
CA GLN A 280 -19.18 12.46 0.64
C GLN A 280 -18.27 11.46 -0.12
N ALA A 281 -18.82 10.65 -1.00
CA ALA A 281 -18.02 9.77 -1.86
C ALA A 281 -17.17 10.58 -2.86
N ASP A 282 -17.70 11.65 -3.41
CA ASP A 282 -16.96 12.56 -4.30
C ASP A 282 -15.87 13.37 -3.57
N ALA A 283 -15.98 13.52 -2.25
CA ALA A 283 -14.95 14.17 -1.43
C ALA A 283 -13.74 13.27 -1.14
N LEU A 284 -13.84 11.96 -1.35
CA LEU A 284 -12.74 11.03 -1.15
C LEU A 284 -11.62 11.27 -2.19
N ARG A 285 -10.37 11.27 -1.73
CA ARG A 285 -9.18 11.53 -2.56
C ARG A 285 -8.29 10.31 -2.63
N HIS A 286 -7.72 10.05 -3.80
CA HIS A 286 -6.74 9.00 -4.03
C HIS A 286 -5.60 9.49 -4.90
N SER A 287 -4.50 8.76 -4.91
CA SER A 287 -3.46 8.89 -5.92
C SER A 287 -3.30 7.59 -6.70
N GLY A 288 -2.99 7.73 -7.97
CA GLY A 288 -2.54 6.65 -8.82
C GLY A 288 -1.02 6.51 -8.80
N SER A 289 -0.51 5.50 -9.47
CA SER A 289 0.93 5.32 -9.65
C SER A 289 1.26 4.65 -10.97
N TYR A 290 2.43 5.01 -11.48
CA TYR A 290 3.19 4.17 -12.40
C TYR A 290 4.24 3.38 -11.59
N ILE A 291 4.30 2.09 -11.84
CA ILE A 291 5.34 1.20 -11.34
C ILE A 291 6.18 0.80 -12.54
N VAL A 292 7.46 1.19 -12.54
CA VAL A 292 8.36 0.93 -13.65
C VAL A 292 9.39 -0.09 -13.21
N GLY A 293 9.33 -1.29 -13.81
CA GLY A 293 10.32 -2.33 -13.66
C GLY A 293 11.41 -2.18 -14.71
N VAL A 294 12.68 -2.22 -14.30
CA VAL A 294 13.85 -2.20 -15.20
C VAL A 294 14.69 -3.44 -14.93
N GLY A 295 14.85 -4.28 -15.95
CA GLY A 295 15.66 -5.50 -15.91
C GLY A 295 17.02 -5.26 -16.53
N ILE A 296 18.08 -5.59 -15.80
CA ILE A 296 19.48 -5.35 -16.19
C ILE A 296 20.23 -6.68 -16.28
N LYS A 297 20.94 -6.91 -17.38
CA LYS A 297 21.76 -8.11 -17.62
C LYS A 297 23.17 -7.93 -17.02
N LYS A 298 23.23 -7.79 -15.71
CA LYS A 298 24.45 -7.74 -14.89
C LYS A 298 24.17 -8.42 -13.54
N PRO A 299 25.18 -8.92 -12.81
CA PRO A 299 25.02 -9.33 -11.42
C PRO A 299 24.54 -8.15 -10.56
N VAL A 300 23.68 -8.43 -9.55
CA VAL A 300 23.17 -7.39 -8.67
C VAL A 300 24.30 -6.68 -7.91
N PRO A 301 24.40 -5.33 -7.98
CA PRO A 301 25.53 -4.58 -7.42
C PRO A 301 25.38 -4.28 -5.93
N SER A 302 24.24 -4.53 -5.32
CA SER A 302 23.92 -4.11 -3.96
C SER A 302 23.03 -5.12 -3.25
N ARG A 303 23.15 -5.20 -1.92
CA ARG A 303 22.24 -5.98 -1.06
C ARG A 303 21.09 -5.15 -0.51
N LYS A 304 20.97 -3.87 -0.88
CA LYS A 304 19.87 -3.02 -0.43
C LYS A 304 18.53 -3.61 -0.89
N CYS A 305 17.52 -3.51 -0.02
CA CYS A 305 16.17 -3.91 -0.36
C CYS A 305 15.46 -2.78 -1.10
N TRP A 306 15.24 -1.65 -0.42
CA TRP A 306 14.63 -0.48 -1.04
C TRP A 306 15.24 0.82 -0.54
N MET A 307 15.09 1.85 -1.37
CA MET A 307 15.63 3.17 -1.13
C MET A 307 14.57 4.24 -1.35
N TYR A 308 14.62 5.30 -0.55
CA TYR A 308 13.72 6.44 -0.61
C TYR A 308 14.42 7.66 -1.22
N PHE A 309 13.71 8.39 -2.07
CA PHE A 309 14.25 9.50 -2.87
C PHE A 309 13.43 10.78 -2.67
N PRO A 310 13.82 11.66 -1.72
CA PRO A 310 13.09 12.91 -1.47
C PRO A 310 13.34 13.99 -2.52
N GLU A 311 14.50 13.99 -3.18
CA GLU A 311 14.93 15.05 -4.10
C GLU A 311 14.19 15.00 -5.44
N LYS A 312 14.18 16.16 -6.16
CA LYS A 312 13.45 16.33 -7.43
C LYS A 312 14.18 15.78 -8.65
N ASN A 313 15.42 15.30 -8.50
CA ASN A 313 16.27 14.80 -9.57
C ASN A 313 15.83 13.45 -10.17
N CYS A 314 14.78 12.84 -9.63
CA CYS A 314 14.15 11.64 -10.15
C CYS A 314 12.63 11.67 -9.92
N PRO A 315 11.81 10.96 -10.77
CA PRO A 315 10.36 10.96 -10.62
C PRO A 315 9.86 10.05 -9.49
N PHE A 316 10.59 8.98 -9.16
CA PHE A 316 10.19 7.98 -8.18
C PHE A 316 10.45 8.44 -6.75
N TYR A 317 9.57 7.99 -5.83
CA TYR A 317 9.75 8.18 -4.40
C TYR A 317 10.45 6.98 -3.73
N ARG A 318 10.35 5.80 -4.34
CA ARG A 318 10.97 4.55 -3.88
C ARG A 318 11.53 3.78 -5.07
N LEU A 319 12.69 3.18 -4.87
CA LEU A 319 13.32 2.24 -5.78
C LEU A 319 13.69 0.99 -5.00
N THR A 320 13.35 -0.18 -5.54
CA THR A 320 13.56 -1.48 -4.90
C THR A 320 14.44 -2.35 -5.79
N TYR A 321 15.50 -2.96 -5.23
CA TYR A 321 16.18 -4.08 -5.85
C TYR A 321 15.32 -5.34 -5.69
N LEU A 322 14.36 -5.53 -6.59
CA LEU A 322 13.36 -6.60 -6.43
C LEU A 322 14.00 -7.99 -6.51
N SER A 323 15.05 -8.15 -7.31
CA SER A 323 15.84 -9.38 -7.39
C SER A 323 16.51 -9.79 -6.07
N ASN A 324 16.68 -8.87 -5.12
CA ASN A 324 17.15 -9.21 -3.77
C ASN A 324 16.06 -9.86 -2.90
N TYR A 325 14.79 -9.77 -3.30
CA TYR A 325 13.68 -10.40 -2.55
C TYR A 325 13.52 -11.87 -2.91
N SER A 326 13.72 -12.22 -4.18
CA SER A 326 13.76 -13.59 -4.66
C SER A 326 14.61 -13.72 -5.92
N PRO A 327 15.41 -14.80 -6.05
CA PRO A 327 16.15 -15.09 -7.29
C PRO A 327 15.20 -15.45 -8.46
N GLU A 328 13.95 -15.83 -8.19
CA GLU A 328 12.98 -16.30 -9.18
C GLU A 328 12.19 -15.15 -9.85
N VAL A 329 12.44 -13.88 -9.45
CA VAL A 329 11.81 -12.71 -10.10
C VAL A 329 12.59 -12.22 -11.31
N VAL A 330 13.73 -12.83 -11.60
CA VAL A 330 14.57 -12.55 -12.79
C VAL A 330 14.84 -13.84 -13.56
N PRO A 331 15.18 -13.77 -14.86
CA PRO A 331 15.44 -14.96 -15.67
C PRO A 331 16.60 -15.83 -15.16
N ASP A 332 17.64 -15.20 -14.63
CA ASP A 332 18.83 -15.86 -14.07
C ASP A 332 19.50 -14.90 -13.08
N ALA A 333 19.37 -15.17 -11.79
CA ALA A 333 19.89 -14.33 -10.71
C ALA A 333 21.42 -14.21 -10.66
N SER A 334 22.16 -15.08 -11.35
CA SER A 334 23.62 -14.97 -11.47
C SER A 334 24.06 -13.90 -12.46
N THR A 335 23.21 -13.55 -13.42
CA THR A 335 23.52 -12.66 -14.54
C THR A 335 22.54 -11.51 -14.71
N HIS A 336 21.43 -11.50 -13.98
CA HIS A 336 20.39 -10.46 -14.10
C HIS A 336 19.97 -9.93 -12.73
N TYR A 337 19.64 -8.66 -12.69
CA TYR A 337 18.92 -8.05 -11.56
C TYR A 337 17.79 -7.15 -12.06
N SER A 338 16.91 -6.78 -11.15
CA SER A 338 15.80 -5.87 -11.46
C SER A 338 15.66 -4.76 -10.43
N LEU A 339 15.31 -3.58 -10.93
CA LEU A 339 14.92 -2.41 -10.17
C LEU A 339 13.42 -2.16 -10.37
N LEU A 340 12.72 -1.84 -9.30
CA LEU A 340 11.29 -1.48 -9.32
C LEU A 340 11.12 -0.06 -8.79
N ALA A 341 10.78 0.87 -9.66
CA ALA A 341 10.54 2.28 -9.34
C ALA A 341 9.06 2.55 -9.14
N GLU A 342 8.72 3.32 -8.10
CA GLU A 342 7.35 3.71 -7.78
C GLU A 342 7.18 5.22 -7.91
N ILE A 343 6.25 5.62 -8.77
CA ILE A 343 6.00 7.02 -9.14
C ILE A 343 4.52 7.31 -8.93
N SER A 344 4.19 8.04 -7.87
CA SER A 344 2.80 8.45 -7.63
C SER A 344 2.38 9.59 -8.55
N ARG A 345 1.09 9.66 -8.88
CA ARG A 345 0.48 10.70 -9.70
C ARG A 345 -0.87 11.16 -9.16
N SER A 346 -1.20 12.42 -9.40
CA SER A 346 -2.50 13.03 -9.16
C SER A 346 -2.58 14.36 -9.92
N ASP A 347 -3.67 15.09 -9.75
CA ASP A 347 -3.81 16.46 -10.31
C ASP A 347 -2.75 17.43 -9.73
N PHE A 348 -2.27 17.19 -8.50
CA PHE A 348 -1.19 18.00 -7.89
C PHE A 348 0.21 17.59 -8.35
N LYS A 349 0.35 16.39 -8.88
CA LYS A 349 1.60 15.82 -9.38
C LYS A 349 1.31 15.01 -10.64
N PRO A 350 1.05 15.70 -11.79
CA PRO A 350 0.85 15.02 -13.05
C PRO A 350 2.13 14.30 -13.50
N VAL A 351 1.98 13.13 -14.11
CA VAL A 351 3.06 12.34 -14.70
C VAL A 351 2.61 11.90 -16.09
N ASP A 352 3.46 12.13 -17.08
CA ASP A 352 3.20 11.69 -18.45
C ASP A 352 3.53 10.19 -18.59
N GLY A 353 2.53 9.37 -18.87
CA GLY A 353 2.72 7.94 -19.08
C GLY A 353 3.52 7.61 -20.35
N ALA A 354 3.58 8.51 -21.32
CA ALA A 354 4.35 8.28 -22.55
C ALA A 354 5.86 8.38 -22.34
N THR A 355 6.30 9.18 -21.36
CA THR A 355 7.75 9.38 -21.06
C THR A 355 8.20 8.73 -19.76
N VAL A 356 7.29 8.10 -19.00
CA VAL A 356 7.56 7.62 -17.63
C VAL A 356 8.72 6.63 -17.55
N ILE A 357 8.94 5.80 -18.57
CA ILE A 357 10.07 4.87 -18.62
C ILE A 357 11.39 5.64 -18.78
N ASP A 358 11.46 6.53 -19.75
CA ASP A 358 12.66 7.33 -20.04
C ASP A 358 13.00 8.25 -18.86
N ASP A 359 11.99 8.91 -18.27
CA ASP A 359 12.15 9.75 -17.09
C ASP A 359 12.65 8.92 -15.88
N THR A 360 12.20 7.68 -15.76
CA THR A 360 12.64 6.76 -14.70
C THR A 360 14.11 6.37 -14.89
N ILE A 361 14.49 5.97 -16.10
CA ILE A 361 15.90 5.62 -16.42
C ILE A 361 16.80 6.84 -16.23
N GLN A 362 16.38 8.01 -16.71
CA GLN A 362 17.12 9.25 -16.48
C GLN A 362 17.24 9.57 -14.97
N GLY A 363 16.17 9.35 -14.20
CA GLY A 363 16.19 9.48 -12.74
C GLY A 363 17.15 8.51 -12.07
N MET A 364 17.28 7.27 -12.58
CA MET A 364 18.26 6.29 -12.09
C MET A 364 19.70 6.73 -12.38
N LEU A 365 19.96 7.34 -13.54
CA LEU A 365 21.27 7.95 -13.87
C LEU A 365 21.57 9.14 -12.93
N ASN A 366 20.62 10.05 -12.77
CA ASN A 366 20.77 11.24 -11.92
C ASN A 366 21.04 10.88 -10.45
N THR A 367 20.52 9.74 -9.99
CA THR A 367 20.68 9.25 -8.61
C THR A 367 21.80 8.21 -8.49
N LYS A 368 22.56 7.95 -9.57
CA LYS A 368 23.68 6.99 -9.60
C LYS A 368 23.27 5.55 -9.26
N MET A 369 22.00 5.22 -9.51
CA MET A 369 21.50 3.83 -9.40
C MET A 369 21.84 3.02 -10.65
N LEU A 370 22.02 3.71 -11.77
CA LEU A 370 22.64 3.26 -13.01
C LEU A 370 23.70 4.27 -13.42
N ASP A 371 24.68 3.83 -14.19
CA ASP A 371 25.60 4.68 -14.94
C ASP A 371 25.34 4.52 -16.46
N GLU A 372 25.96 5.40 -17.28
CA GLU A 372 25.77 5.37 -18.73
C GLU A 372 26.16 4.04 -19.35
N THR A 373 27.12 3.33 -18.75
CA THR A 373 27.57 2.02 -19.25
C THR A 373 26.60 0.90 -18.90
N ASP A 374 25.66 1.13 -17.99
CA ASP A 374 24.59 0.17 -17.66
C ASP A 374 23.49 0.16 -18.71
N LEU A 375 23.32 1.23 -19.48
CA LEU A 375 22.25 1.38 -20.48
C LEU A 375 22.31 0.27 -21.55
N ASP A 376 23.50 -0.14 -21.97
CA ASP A 376 23.68 -1.24 -22.93
C ASP A 376 23.23 -2.61 -22.39
N TYR A 377 23.05 -2.72 -21.08
CA TYR A 377 22.63 -3.93 -20.38
C TYR A 377 21.16 -3.90 -19.91
N VAL A 378 20.43 -2.83 -20.16
CA VAL A 378 18.99 -2.80 -19.93
C VAL A 378 18.32 -3.71 -20.95
N VAL A 379 17.75 -4.81 -20.50
CA VAL A 379 17.11 -5.84 -21.35
C VAL A 379 15.61 -5.93 -21.17
N ASP A 380 15.06 -5.23 -20.19
CA ASP A 380 13.62 -5.19 -19.92
C ASP A 380 13.23 -3.83 -19.34
N ALA A 381 12.11 -3.29 -19.80
CA ALA A 381 11.46 -2.13 -19.23
C ALA A 381 9.94 -2.36 -19.28
N HIS A 382 9.34 -2.48 -18.11
CA HIS A 382 7.93 -2.83 -17.95
C HIS A 382 7.21 -1.79 -17.11
N VAL A 383 6.07 -1.28 -17.60
CA VAL A 383 5.27 -0.31 -16.88
C VAL A 383 3.93 -0.89 -16.47
N ILE A 384 3.56 -0.68 -15.22
CA ILE A 384 2.26 -1.03 -14.66
C ILE A 384 1.60 0.27 -14.20
N GLU A 385 0.49 0.62 -14.81
CA GLU A 385 -0.31 1.78 -14.39
C GLU A 385 -1.46 1.33 -13.49
N ARG A 386 -1.65 2.04 -12.37
CA ARG A 386 -2.80 1.86 -11.47
C ARG A 386 -3.35 3.21 -11.07
N GLU A 387 -4.65 3.40 -11.32
CA GLU A 387 -5.37 4.62 -10.96
C GLU A 387 -5.52 4.74 -9.44
N TYR A 388 -5.85 3.64 -8.77
CA TYR A 388 -6.04 3.57 -7.34
C TYR A 388 -4.87 2.84 -6.68
N THR A 389 -3.93 3.60 -6.07
CA THR A 389 -2.77 3.04 -5.35
C THR A 389 -2.78 3.41 -3.88
N TYR A 390 -3.06 4.68 -3.57
CA TYR A 390 -3.13 5.19 -2.20
C TYR A 390 -4.46 5.90 -1.94
N PRO A 391 -5.28 5.42 -0.97
CA PRO A 391 -6.39 6.20 -0.44
C PRO A 391 -5.80 7.34 0.38
N VAL A 392 -5.88 8.58 -0.14
CA VAL A 392 -5.28 9.74 0.52
C VAL A 392 -6.05 10.07 1.79
N PRO A 393 -5.38 10.18 2.95
CA PRO A 393 -6.01 10.61 4.19
C PRO A 393 -6.24 12.13 4.16
N SER A 394 -7.16 12.59 3.31
CA SER A 394 -7.52 14.01 3.19
C SER A 394 -8.20 14.51 4.47
N LEU A 395 -8.32 15.83 4.61
CA LEU A 395 -8.98 16.46 5.76
C LEU A 395 -10.45 16.03 5.89
N GLU A 396 -11.11 15.78 4.77
CA GLU A 396 -12.53 15.42 4.68
C GLU A 396 -12.78 13.92 4.91
N ARG A 397 -11.74 13.07 4.76
CA ARG A 397 -11.86 11.61 4.74
C ARG A 397 -12.69 11.04 5.89
N ASP A 398 -12.36 11.40 7.12
CA ASP A 398 -12.98 10.75 8.28
C ASP A 398 -14.47 11.10 8.42
N HIS A 399 -14.83 12.34 8.06
CA HIS A 399 -16.24 12.76 7.98
C HIS A 399 -17.00 12.00 6.88
N ALA A 400 -16.40 11.87 5.71
CA ALA A 400 -16.97 11.10 4.60
C ALA A 400 -17.20 9.63 5.00
N LEU A 401 -16.22 8.98 5.59
CA LEU A 401 -16.33 7.59 6.03
C LEU A 401 -17.40 7.41 7.13
N ALA A 402 -17.52 8.36 8.06
CA ALA A 402 -18.54 8.34 9.11
C ALA A 402 -19.97 8.46 8.55
N THR A 403 -20.13 9.04 7.37
CA THR A 403 -21.42 9.13 6.67
C THR A 403 -21.69 7.89 5.81
N ILE A 404 -20.71 7.48 5.01
CA ILE A 404 -20.89 6.44 3.98
C ILE A 404 -21.04 5.04 4.60
N HIS A 405 -20.13 4.63 5.51
CA HIS A 405 -20.15 3.27 6.06
C HIS A 405 -21.45 2.89 6.76
N PRO A 406 -22.01 3.71 7.70
CA PRO A 406 -23.26 3.35 8.36
C PRO A 406 -24.43 3.22 7.37
N TRP A 407 -24.46 4.08 6.34
CA TRP A 407 -25.50 4.00 5.33
C TRP A 407 -25.37 2.71 4.50
N LEU A 408 -24.17 2.37 4.01
CA LEU A 408 -23.93 1.12 3.29
C LEU A 408 -24.33 -0.10 4.12
N GLU A 409 -23.91 -0.15 5.38
CA GLU A 409 -24.24 -1.26 6.29
C GLU A 409 -25.75 -1.37 6.54
N SER A 410 -26.51 -0.26 6.52
CA SER A 410 -27.96 -0.29 6.58
C SER A 410 -28.63 -0.93 5.34
N GLN A 411 -27.90 -0.98 4.22
CA GLN A 411 -28.31 -1.66 2.99
C GLN A 411 -27.77 -3.10 2.88
N GLU A 412 -27.18 -3.66 3.95
CA GLU A 412 -26.47 -4.95 3.96
C GLU A 412 -25.27 -4.99 2.98
N ILE A 413 -24.67 -3.82 2.72
CA ILE A 413 -23.48 -3.63 1.88
C ILE A 413 -22.33 -3.22 2.79
N TYR A 414 -21.25 -3.97 2.71
CA TYR A 414 -20.06 -3.79 3.55
C TYR A 414 -18.85 -3.48 2.67
N SER A 415 -18.23 -2.33 2.88
CA SER A 415 -17.06 -1.91 2.12
C SER A 415 -15.80 -2.10 2.97
N ARG A 416 -14.87 -2.98 2.53
CA ARG A 416 -13.68 -3.39 3.28
C ARG A 416 -12.44 -3.47 2.38
N GLY A 417 -11.28 -3.53 3.02
CA GLY A 417 -10.00 -3.56 2.34
C GLY A 417 -9.43 -2.15 2.09
N ARG A 418 -8.28 -2.07 1.42
CA ARG A 418 -7.50 -0.83 1.26
C ARG A 418 -8.32 0.35 0.76
N PHE A 419 -9.09 0.17 -0.32
CA PHE A 419 -9.94 1.20 -0.91
C PHE A 419 -11.41 1.08 -0.53
N GLY A 420 -11.85 -0.08 -0.08
CA GLY A 420 -13.20 -0.24 0.47
C GLY A 420 -13.34 0.43 1.83
N ALA A 421 -12.34 0.30 2.70
CA ALA A 421 -12.29 1.02 3.98
C ALA A 421 -11.82 2.47 3.84
N TRP A 422 -11.12 2.82 2.76
CA TRP A 422 -10.44 4.09 2.52
C TRP A 422 -9.49 4.53 3.64
N ARG A 423 -8.89 3.55 4.32
CA ARG A 423 -7.96 3.76 5.44
C ARG A 423 -6.60 3.16 5.12
N TYR A 424 -5.64 4.02 4.80
CA TYR A 424 -4.25 3.62 4.53
C TYR A 424 -3.62 2.90 5.74
N GLU A 425 -3.92 3.37 6.94
CA GLU A 425 -3.40 2.87 8.21
C GLU A 425 -3.71 1.39 8.45
N VAL A 426 -4.73 0.85 7.81
CA VAL A 426 -5.13 -0.58 7.84
C VAL A 426 -5.25 -1.19 6.45
N GLY A 427 -4.46 -0.67 5.51
CA GLY A 427 -4.50 -1.09 4.11
C GLY A 427 -3.37 -2.04 3.69
N ASN A 428 -2.54 -2.56 4.61
CA ASN A 428 -1.54 -3.59 4.29
C ASN A 428 -2.21 -4.93 4.02
N MET A 429 -1.48 -5.89 3.48
CA MET A 429 -2.02 -7.19 3.07
C MET A 429 -2.62 -7.98 4.23
N ASP A 430 -1.94 -8.01 5.37
CA ASP A 430 -2.38 -8.66 6.60
C ASP A 430 -3.67 -8.03 7.16
N HIS A 431 -3.72 -6.70 7.24
CA HIS A 431 -4.92 -5.95 7.62
C HIS A 431 -6.08 -6.20 6.64
N SER A 432 -5.78 -6.22 5.34
CA SER A 432 -6.79 -6.44 4.31
C SER A 432 -7.40 -7.84 4.41
N VAL A 433 -6.58 -8.87 4.61
CA VAL A 433 -7.06 -10.25 4.86
C VAL A 433 -7.88 -10.28 6.16
N ALA A 434 -7.39 -9.67 7.24
CA ALA A 434 -8.09 -9.62 8.53
C ALA A 434 -9.47 -8.98 8.42
N GLN A 435 -9.62 -7.87 7.69
CA GLN A 435 -10.91 -7.22 7.45
C GLN A 435 -11.92 -8.18 6.78
N GLY A 436 -11.48 -8.96 5.79
CA GLY A 436 -12.33 -9.94 5.14
C GLY A 436 -12.76 -11.07 6.08
N VAL A 437 -11.81 -11.61 6.85
CA VAL A 437 -12.04 -12.69 7.82
C VAL A 437 -12.96 -12.25 8.95
N GLU A 438 -12.74 -11.08 9.52
CA GLU A 438 -13.53 -10.54 10.63
C GLU A 438 -14.96 -10.20 10.17
N TRP A 439 -15.10 -9.66 8.96
CA TRP A 439 -16.42 -9.46 8.38
C TRP A 439 -17.21 -10.79 8.25
N VAL A 440 -16.57 -11.85 7.76
CA VAL A 440 -17.21 -13.18 7.68
C VAL A 440 -17.58 -13.70 9.07
N ASN A 441 -16.69 -13.59 10.04
CA ASN A 441 -16.97 -14.00 11.42
C ASN A 441 -18.16 -13.21 12.00
N ARG A 442 -18.28 -11.91 11.70
CA ARG A 442 -19.42 -11.09 12.12
C ARG A 442 -20.73 -11.57 11.50
N ILE A 443 -20.75 -11.80 10.17
CA ILE A 443 -21.98 -12.14 9.44
C ILE A 443 -22.42 -13.60 9.71
N VAL A 444 -21.47 -14.54 9.75
CA VAL A 444 -21.78 -15.98 9.85
C VAL A 444 -21.83 -16.46 11.29
N ARG A 445 -20.99 -15.90 12.19
CA ARG A 445 -20.85 -16.36 13.57
C ARG A 445 -21.37 -15.39 14.62
N GLY A 446 -21.76 -14.17 14.20
CA GLY A 446 -22.21 -13.12 15.12
C GLY A 446 -21.09 -12.54 16.01
N GLU A 447 -19.83 -12.69 15.62
CA GLU A 447 -18.69 -12.09 16.34
C GLU A 447 -18.73 -10.56 16.20
N ARG A 448 -18.34 -9.84 17.28
CA ARG A 448 -18.42 -8.38 17.31
C ARG A 448 -17.15 -7.67 16.81
N ARG A 449 -16.03 -8.40 16.69
CA ARG A 449 -14.77 -7.82 16.26
C ARG A 449 -14.85 -7.47 14.79
N ASP A 450 -14.48 -6.25 14.46
CA ASP A 450 -14.36 -5.74 13.10
C ASP A 450 -13.20 -4.74 13.11
N GLU A 451 -12.14 -5.01 12.37
CA GLU A 451 -10.92 -4.21 12.35
C GLU A 451 -11.20 -2.74 12.05
N LEU A 452 -12.17 -2.48 11.20
CA LEU A 452 -12.59 -1.12 10.87
C LEU A 452 -13.13 -0.36 12.08
N THR A 453 -13.87 -1.05 12.97
CA THR A 453 -14.43 -0.50 14.21
C THR A 453 -13.45 -0.52 15.38
N TYR A 454 -12.53 -1.46 15.38
CA TYR A 454 -11.53 -1.61 16.44
C TYR A 454 -10.54 -0.44 16.48
N LEU A 455 -10.06 0.00 15.33
CA LEU A 455 -9.15 1.14 15.23
C LEU A 455 -9.84 2.48 15.50
N ALA A 456 -11.11 2.64 15.12
CA ALA A 456 -11.89 3.82 15.49
C ALA A 456 -12.05 3.98 17.01
N LYS A 457 -11.90 2.89 17.79
CA LYS A 457 -11.98 2.90 19.26
C LYS A 457 -10.63 3.03 19.95
N ARG A 458 -9.53 2.75 19.25
CA ARG A 458 -8.17 2.88 19.80
C ARG A 458 -7.67 4.31 19.80
N GLY A 459 -8.54 5.32 19.55
CA GLY A 459 -8.23 6.73 19.57
C GLY A 459 -6.78 6.99 19.89
N CYS A 460 -5.95 7.07 18.86
CA CYS A 460 -4.51 7.27 19.00
C CYS A 460 -4.25 8.65 19.51
#